data_8541d24f9d7df7176ba1d15f26a21c6a
#
_entry.id   8541d24f9d7df7176ba1d15f26a21c6a
#
_cell.length_a   1.000
_cell.length_b   1.000
_cell.length_c   1.000
_cell.angle_alpha   90.00
_cell.angle_beta   90.00
_cell.angle_gamma   90.00
#
_symmetry.space_group_name_H-M   'P 1'
#
loop_
_entity.id
_entity.type
_entity.pdbx_description
1 polymer ?
#
loop_
_entity_poly.entity_id
_entity_poly.type
_entity_poly.pdbx_seq_one_letter_code
_entity_poly.pdbx_strand_id
1 'polypeptide(L)'
;MSSDQACKPHPATPDVQAKASFLIRALLFLLAVIAMAASTPVVLAQKVQLLVDTSKLGARIDRNLFGQFAEHLGHGIYEGVWVGSDSPVPNTRGIRNDVVAALKALKVPNVRWPGGCFADEYHWRKGIGPADKRVVTLNPNWGGVIEPNSFGTHEFMDFLEQIGAQAYLSVNLGSGTPQEAAEWLEYLTTAQPTTLAKERGANGHPAPYKVALLGIGNESWDCGGNMTPEYYLSQLKIYSRFVRNFNPEQQQKNQMLKIAVGPGGGEPRWTEWTEAIMKAYQHHQWSWDISGLSMHNYTVVKWPPSYASVGFGENEYAQILKSTLDMEGLITKHSAIMDTYDPQKKVALVVDEWGAWYAPLPGNNPGFLVQQNSLRDAVLAALNLNIFARHADRVRMANIAQMINVLQAMILTNKEKMVLTPTYYVFKMYVPFQDATFIPVTFDAGTYTHGEITLPRVDAIAAKDSAGKLWLAFTNIDANQAVEIEVGLVGFSIKSASGETLTASKVDSVNTFEEPAAVAPRPVSTKAAGGKLSMKLEPKSVTVIAVEQ
;
A
#
# COMPACT_ATOMS: atom_id res chain seq x y z
N MET A 1 -41.53 -12.60 -105.25
CA MET A 1 -42.11 -11.32 -104.88
C MET A 1 -41.36 -10.79 -103.67
N SER A 2 -40.77 -9.62 -103.84
CA SER A 2 -40.12 -8.69 -102.92
C SER A 2 -39.21 -9.20 -101.82
N SER A 3 -38.05 -8.94 -102.08
CA SER A 3 -36.79 -8.62 -101.38
C SER A 3 -36.94 -7.60 -100.27
N ASP A 4 -36.32 -7.79 -99.18
CA ASP A 4 -35.79 -6.68 -98.38
C ASP A 4 -34.45 -7.09 -97.68
N GLN A 5 -33.41 -6.41 -98.12
CA GLN A 5 -32.09 -6.48 -97.56
C GLN A 5 -32.00 -5.52 -96.33
N ALA A 6 -31.70 -6.01 -95.15
CA ALA A 6 -31.39 -5.21 -93.96
C ALA A 6 -29.87 -5.00 -93.82
N CYS A 7 -29.50 -3.77 -93.79
CA CYS A 7 -28.15 -3.25 -93.65
C CYS A 7 -27.60 -3.56 -92.25
N LYS A 8 -26.35 -4.07 -92.12
CA LYS A 8 -25.64 -4.26 -90.85
C LYS A 8 -24.93 -2.95 -90.48
N PRO A 9 -24.99 -2.49 -89.23
CA PRO A 9 -24.22 -1.36 -88.81
C PRO A 9 -22.74 -1.77 -88.40
N HIS A 10 -21.83 -0.87 -88.72
CA HIS A 10 -20.43 -0.97 -88.37
C HIS A 10 -20.21 -0.84 -86.84
N PRO A 11 -19.15 -1.47 -86.23
CA PRO A 11 -18.86 -1.33 -84.86
C PRO A 11 -18.21 0.06 -84.60
N ALA A 12 -18.72 0.78 -83.55
CA ALA A 12 -18.20 2.03 -83.10
C ALA A 12 -16.84 1.80 -82.36
N THR A 13 -15.85 2.62 -82.69
CA THR A 13 -14.56 2.66 -82.00
C THR A 13 -14.74 3.20 -80.57
N PRO A 14 -14.07 2.61 -79.56
CA PRO A 14 -14.21 3.05 -78.16
C PRO A 14 -13.57 4.43 -77.97
N ASP A 15 -14.32 5.32 -77.34
CA ASP A 15 -14.01 6.71 -77.06
C ASP A 15 -12.77 6.84 -76.12
N VAL A 16 -11.66 7.31 -76.66
CA VAL A 16 -10.37 7.51 -75.95
C VAL A 16 -10.51 8.59 -74.83
N GLN A 17 -11.46 9.51 -74.97
CA GLN A 17 -11.72 10.53 -73.94
C GLN A 17 -12.39 9.98 -72.66
N ALA A 18 -13.21 8.95 -72.76
CA ALA A 18 -13.85 8.30 -71.62
C ALA A 18 -12.81 7.57 -70.74
N LYS A 19 -11.82 6.92 -71.36
CA LYS A 19 -10.74 6.23 -70.63
C LYS A 19 -9.78 7.21 -69.92
N ALA A 20 -9.47 8.35 -70.54
CA ALA A 20 -8.64 9.38 -69.92
C ALA A 20 -9.34 10.02 -68.71
N SER A 21 -10.64 10.31 -68.77
CA SER A 21 -11.43 10.82 -67.63
C SER A 21 -11.52 9.88 -66.46
N PHE A 22 -11.62 8.56 -66.74
CA PHE A 22 -11.67 7.53 -65.69
C PHE A 22 -10.33 7.39 -64.94
N LEU A 23 -9.22 7.37 -65.69
CA LEU A 23 -7.86 7.31 -65.11
C LEU A 23 -7.53 8.54 -64.28
N ILE A 24 -7.90 9.75 -64.70
CA ILE A 24 -7.69 10.99 -63.92
C ILE A 24 -8.53 10.95 -62.63
N ARG A 25 -9.79 10.52 -62.68
CA ARG A 25 -10.63 10.40 -61.46
C ARG A 25 -10.11 9.32 -60.50
N ALA A 26 -9.60 8.19 -61.00
CA ALA A 26 -9.00 7.12 -60.19
C ALA A 26 -7.69 7.61 -59.51
N LEU A 27 -6.86 8.37 -60.26
CA LEU A 27 -5.63 8.96 -59.72
C LEU A 27 -5.88 10.03 -58.65
N LEU A 28 -6.90 10.88 -58.86
CA LEU A 28 -7.34 11.89 -57.88
C LEU A 28 -7.93 11.25 -56.63
N PHE A 29 -8.66 10.16 -56.76
CA PHE A 29 -9.20 9.39 -55.65
C PHE A 29 -8.08 8.67 -54.85
N LEU A 30 -7.08 8.12 -55.55
CA LEU A 30 -5.90 7.53 -54.90
C LEU A 30 -5.05 8.57 -54.18
N LEU A 31 -4.88 9.73 -54.75
CA LEU A 31 -4.16 10.86 -54.09
C LEU A 31 -4.94 11.41 -52.89
N ALA A 32 -6.27 11.42 -52.92
CA ALA A 32 -7.11 11.81 -51.79
C ALA A 32 -7.06 10.81 -50.65
N VAL A 33 -7.03 9.50 -50.99
CA VAL A 33 -6.86 8.42 -49.97
C VAL A 33 -5.46 8.45 -49.35
N ILE A 34 -4.42 8.71 -50.14
CA ILE A 34 -3.05 8.86 -49.63
C ILE A 34 -2.91 10.14 -48.79
N ALA A 35 -3.56 11.24 -49.13
CA ALA A 35 -3.59 12.44 -48.33
C ALA A 35 -4.38 12.28 -47.02
N MET A 36 -5.45 11.48 -46.99
CA MET A 36 -6.17 11.13 -45.76
C MET A 36 -5.39 10.11 -44.87
N ALA A 37 -4.60 9.21 -45.47
CA ALA A 37 -3.75 8.31 -44.73
C ALA A 37 -2.48 8.98 -44.14
N ALA A 38 -2.08 10.15 -44.68
CA ALA A 38 -0.92 10.92 -44.19
C ALA A 38 -1.24 11.91 -43.07
N SER A 39 -2.52 12.11 -42.73
CA SER A 39 -2.97 12.97 -41.63
C SER A 39 -3.38 12.17 -40.40
N THR A 40 -2.55 11.22 -39.95
CA THR A 40 -2.59 10.85 -38.55
C THR A 40 -2.18 12.08 -37.76
N PRO A 41 -3.05 12.62 -36.87
CA PRO A 41 -2.60 13.68 -35.99
C PRO A 41 -1.41 13.11 -35.20
N VAL A 42 -0.24 13.72 -35.36
CA VAL A 42 0.84 13.54 -34.39
C VAL A 42 0.25 14.07 -33.10
N VAL A 43 -0.30 13.19 -32.29
CA VAL A 43 -0.63 13.48 -30.89
C VAL A 43 0.73 13.79 -30.27
N LEU A 44 1.10 15.07 -30.22
CA LEU A 44 2.24 15.52 -29.44
C LEU A 44 2.03 14.98 -28.05
N ALA A 45 2.91 14.10 -27.60
CA ALA A 45 2.86 13.53 -26.25
C ALA A 45 2.70 14.72 -25.30
N GLN A 46 1.63 14.72 -24.50
CA GLN A 46 1.35 15.84 -23.59
C GLN A 46 2.52 15.94 -22.64
N LYS A 47 3.20 17.08 -22.66
CA LYS A 47 4.34 17.36 -21.79
C LYS A 47 3.84 17.93 -20.48
N VAL A 48 4.09 17.23 -19.37
CA VAL A 48 3.80 17.70 -18.03
C VAL A 48 5.01 18.47 -17.49
N GLN A 49 4.78 19.73 -17.13
CA GLN A 49 5.78 20.56 -16.48
C GLN A 49 5.55 20.58 -14.98
N LEU A 50 6.55 20.19 -14.22
CA LEU A 50 6.51 20.08 -12.76
C LEU A 50 7.52 21.07 -12.17
N LEU A 51 7.11 21.84 -11.17
CA LEU A 51 7.96 22.74 -10.42
C LEU A 51 8.16 22.23 -9.00
N VAL A 52 9.43 22.15 -8.60
CA VAL A 52 9.85 21.80 -7.23
C VAL A 52 10.68 22.96 -6.69
N ASP A 53 10.16 23.64 -5.69
CA ASP A 53 10.89 24.66 -4.94
C ASP A 53 11.48 24.02 -3.67
N THR A 54 12.79 23.73 -3.71
CA THR A 54 13.47 23.01 -2.62
C THR A 54 13.65 23.83 -1.34
N SER A 55 13.26 25.11 -1.34
CA SER A 55 13.19 25.96 -0.15
C SER A 55 11.89 25.79 0.64
N LYS A 56 10.85 25.26 -0.01
CA LYS A 56 9.52 25.03 0.59
C LYS A 56 9.44 23.64 1.21
N LEU A 57 9.97 23.52 2.42
CA LEU A 57 9.96 22.25 3.13
C LEU A 57 8.59 22.03 3.81
N GLY A 58 8.02 20.85 3.59
CA GLY A 58 6.84 20.33 4.27
C GLY A 58 7.18 19.53 5.53
N ALA A 59 6.27 18.65 5.93
CA ALA A 59 6.49 17.76 7.06
C ALA A 59 7.49 16.63 6.74
N ARG A 60 8.07 16.04 7.78
CA ARG A 60 8.87 14.81 7.64
C ARG A 60 7.94 13.65 7.31
N ILE A 61 8.28 12.89 6.30
CA ILE A 61 7.64 11.62 5.93
C ILE A 61 8.10 10.58 6.96
N ASP A 62 7.24 10.27 7.92
CA ASP A 62 7.60 9.29 8.96
C ASP A 62 7.83 7.91 8.33
N ARG A 63 8.93 7.24 8.73
CA ARG A 63 9.22 5.89 8.25
C ARG A 63 8.07 4.92 8.51
N ASN A 64 7.29 5.14 9.56
CA ASN A 64 6.16 4.30 9.92
C ASN A 64 5.03 4.32 8.87
N LEU A 65 5.06 5.19 7.86
CA LEU A 65 4.18 5.11 6.68
C LEU A 65 4.42 3.85 5.83
N PHE A 66 5.57 3.18 6.03
CA PHE A 66 5.97 1.97 5.30
C PHE A 66 5.84 0.70 6.16
N GLY A 67 5.01 0.74 7.20
CA GLY A 67 4.71 -0.37 8.08
C GLY A 67 4.04 -1.54 7.38
N GLN A 68 4.11 -2.70 8.01
CA GLN A 68 3.53 -3.94 7.52
C GLN A 68 2.48 -4.45 8.50
N PHE A 69 1.53 -5.24 8.00
CA PHE A 69 0.53 -5.90 8.81
C PHE A 69 0.63 -7.41 8.65
N ALA A 70 0.65 -8.12 9.76
CA ALA A 70 0.71 -9.58 9.86
C ALA A 70 -0.38 -10.07 10.79
N GLU A 71 -1.19 -10.98 10.30
CA GLU A 71 -2.31 -11.56 11.04
C GLU A 71 -2.28 -13.08 10.96
N HIS A 72 -2.79 -13.76 11.97
CA HIS A 72 -3.06 -15.21 11.92
C HIS A 72 -4.23 -15.47 10.95
N LEU A 73 -3.97 -15.28 9.67
CA LEU A 73 -4.90 -15.40 8.56
C LEU A 73 -4.24 -16.18 7.42
N GLY A 74 -4.93 -17.23 6.95
CA GLY A 74 -4.46 -18.04 5.84
C GLY A 74 -3.02 -18.51 6.02
N HIS A 75 -2.19 -18.25 5.01
CA HIS A 75 -0.76 -18.56 5.03
C HIS A 75 0.12 -17.32 5.31
N GLY A 76 -0.41 -16.29 5.99
CA GLY A 76 0.34 -15.08 6.34
C GLY A 76 1.43 -15.34 7.39
N ILE A 77 1.09 -16.07 8.44
CA ILE A 77 2.03 -16.47 9.49
C ILE A 77 2.60 -17.86 9.19
N TYR A 78 1.77 -18.91 9.28
CA TYR A 78 2.21 -20.28 9.01
C TYR A 78 2.49 -20.47 7.52
N GLU A 79 3.64 -21.09 7.19
CA GLU A 79 4.18 -21.27 5.83
C GLU A 79 4.62 -19.94 5.16
N GLY A 80 4.15 -18.79 5.66
CA GLY A 80 4.56 -17.46 5.23
C GLY A 80 5.81 -16.99 5.97
N VAL A 81 5.67 -16.53 7.20
CA VAL A 81 6.80 -16.13 8.07
C VAL A 81 7.41 -17.33 8.76
N TRP A 82 6.56 -18.18 9.33
CA TRP A 82 6.90 -19.26 10.24
C TRP A 82 6.75 -20.62 9.58
N VAL A 83 7.82 -21.39 9.59
CA VAL A 83 7.83 -22.76 9.07
C VAL A 83 8.22 -23.80 10.14
N GLY A 84 8.62 -23.34 11.34
CA GLY A 84 9.16 -24.21 12.39
C GLY A 84 10.64 -24.51 12.19
N SER A 85 11.34 -24.74 13.32
CA SER A 85 12.81 -24.96 13.32
C SER A 85 13.24 -26.20 12.55
N ASP A 86 12.38 -27.22 12.50
CA ASP A 86 12.68 -28.52 11.88
C ASP A 86 12.28 -28.58 10.40
N SER A 87 11.79 -27.47 9.85
CA SER A 87 11.39 -27.37 8.44
C SER A 87 12.59 -27.53 7.50
N PRO A 88 12.43 -28.23 6.36
CA PRO A 88 13.46 -28.25 5.30
C PRO A 88 13.60 -26.90 4.59
N VAL A 89 12.64 -26.00 4.72
CA VAL A 89 12.75 -24.62 4.19
C VAL A 89 13.84 -23.88 4.97
N PRO A 90 14.83 -23.23 4.31
CA PRO A 90 15.89 -22.51 4.99
C PRO A 90 15.31 -21.47 5.98
N ASN A 91 15.61 -21.66 7.25
CA ASN A 91 15.08 -20.85 8.33
C ASN A 91 16.11 -20.56 9.43
N THR A 92 15.85 -19.53 10.20
CA THR A 92 16.57 -19.22 11.43
C THR A 92 15.57 -19.25 12.58
N ARG A 93 15.67 -20.25 13.44
CA ARG A 93 14.76 -20.48 14.58
C ARG A 93 13.28 -20.53 14.15
N GLY A 94 13.00 -21.21 13.01
CA GLY A 94 11.67 -21.40 12.45
C GLY A 94 11.18 -20.27 11.53
N ILE A 95 11.89 -19.17 11.42
CA ILE A 95 11.54 -18.00 10.59
C ILE A 95 12.27 -18.08 9.25
N ARG A 96 11.56 -17.94 8.14
CA ARG A 96 12.11 -18.06 6.77
C ARG A 96 13.20 -17.04 6.49
N ASN A 97 14.38 -17.51 6.07
CA ASN A 97 15.52 -16.64 5.77
C ASN A 97 15.32 -15.76 4.55
N ASP A 98 14.65 -16.26 3.51
CA ASP A 98 14.33 -15.51 2.30
C ASP A 98 13.39 -14.33 2.57
N VAL A 99 12.35 -14.57 3.37
CA VAL A 99 11.40 -13.54 3.83
C VAL A 99 12.13 -12.48 4.67
N VAL A 100 12.96 -12.90 5.62
CA VAL A 100 13.78 -11.98 6.43
C VAL A 100 14.65 -11.09 5.55
N ALA A 101 15.34 -11.67 4.55
CA ALA A 101 16.20 -10.91 3.64
C ALA A 101 15.40 -9.88 2.82
N ALA A 102 14.22 -10.26 2.32
CA ALA A 102 13.35 -9.38 1.56
C ALA A 102 12.84 -8.20 2.40
N LEU A 103 12.36 -8.45 3.62
CA LEU A 103 11.82 -7.41 4.51
C LEU A 103 12.92 -6.47 5.05
N LYS A 104 14.12 -6.98 5.33
CA LYS A 104 15.30 -6.14 5.65
C LYS A 104 15.64 -5.18 4.53
N ALA A 105 15.54 -5.63 3.28
CA ALA A 105 15.81 -4.79 2.11
C ALA A 105 14.80 -3.65 1.95
N LEU A 106 13.56 -3.80 2.45
CA LEU A 106 12.55 -2.74 2.53
C LEU A 106 12.78 -1.79 3.72
N LYS A 107 13.67 -2.12 4.65
CA LYS A 107 13.84 -1.40 5.94
C LYS A 107 12.50 -1.25 6.66
N VAL A 108 11.73 -2.35 6.75
CA VAL A 108 10.42 -2.35 7.40
C VAL A 108 10.50 -1.70 8.78
N PRO A 109 9.77 -0.62 9.05
CA PRO A 109 9.92 0.11 10.31
C PRO A 109 9.18 -0.54 11.48
N ASN A 110 8.01 -1.09 11.22
CA ASN A 110 7.18 -1.77 12.21
C ASN A 110 6.31 -2.85 11.56
N VAL A 111 5.89 -3.83 12.36
CA VAL A 111 4.90 -4.84 11.97
C VAL A 111 3.79 -4.86 13.02
N ARG A 112 2.55 -4.70 12.56
CA ARG A 112 1.34 -4.83 13.36
C ARG A 112 0.95 -6.30 13.46
N TRP A 113 0.76 -6.81 14.70
CA TRP A 113 0.44 -8.21 15.03
C TRP A 113 -0.32 -8.28 16.38
N PRO A 114 -1.13 -9.28 16.72
CA PRO A 114 -1.31 -10.57 16.05
C PRO A 114 -2.34 -10.57 14.95
N GLY A 115 -2.98 -9.43 14.67
CA GLY A 115 -3.97 -9.32 13.61
C GLY A 115 -4.82 -8.07 13.67
N GLY A 116 -5.82 -8.10 12.82
CA GLY A 116 -7.03 -7.31 12.84
C GLY A 116 -8.09 -8.00 13.71
N CYS A 117 -9.10 -8.64 13.06
CA CYS A 117 -10.17 -9.36 13.79
C CYS A 117 -9.62 -10.48 14.70
N PHE A 118 -8.54 -11.15 14.30
CA PHE A 118 -7.93 -12.18 15.14
C PHE A 118 -7.39 -11.63 16.45
N ALA A 119 -6.93 -10.37 16.51
CA ALA A 119 -6.39 -9.77 17.73
C ALA A 119 -7.41 -9.73 18.87
N ASP A 120 -8.69 -9.54 18.57
CA ASP A 120 -9.77 -9.45 19.57
C ASP A 120 -10.29 -10.82 20.07
N GLU A 121 -9.68 -11.91 19.55
CA GLU A 121 -9.85 -13.29 20.06
C GLU A 121 -8.53 -13.92 20.53
N TYR A 122 -7.39 -13.22 20.34
CA TYR A 122 -6.08 -13.70 20.72
C TYR A 122 -5.81 -13.50 22.20
N HIS A 123 -5.56 -14.63 22.91
CA HIS A 123 -5.14 -14.64 24.30
C HIS A 123 -3.65 -14.98 24.38
N TRP A 124 -2.81 -14.00 24.66
CA TRP A 124 -1.35 -14.10 24.55
C TRP A 124 -0.70 -15.26 25.32
N ARG A 125 -1.30 -15.66 26.46
CA ARG A 125 -0.83 -16.79 27.25
C ARG A 125 -0.90 -18.13 26.51
N LYS A 126 -1.79 -18.26 25.52
CA LYS A 126 -1.89 -19.46 24.68
C LYS A 126 -0.68 -19.61 23.74
N GLY A 127 -0.01 -18.48 23.40
CA GLY A 127 1.12 -18.41 22.47
C GLY A 127 2.50 -18.30 23.17
N ILE A 128 2.63 -18.65 24.45
CA ILE A 128 3.91 -18.67 25.16
C ILE A 128 4.21 -20.06 25.77
N GLY A 129 5.45 -20.25 26.25
CA GLY A 129 5.91 -21.52 26.78
C GLY A 129 6.28 -22.53 25.69
N PRO A 130 6.57 -23.80 26.08
CA PRO A 130 6.94 -24.85 25.15
C PRO A 130 5.87 -25.10 24.09
N ALA A 131 6.26 -25.12 22.80
CA ALA A 131 5.34 -25.18 21.68
C ALA A 131 4.40 -26.42 21.72
N ASP A 132 4.91 -27.56 22.18
CA ASP A 132 4.16 -28.82 22.35
C ASP A 132 3.10 -28.78 23.46
N LYS A 133 3.14 -27.76 24.32
CA LYS A 133 2.20 -27.57 25.44
C LYS A 133 1.23 -26.39 25.21
N ARG A 134 1.35 -25.70 24.10
CA ARG A 134 0.47 -24.57 23.81
C ARG A 134 -0.96 -25.07 23.52
N VAL A 135 -1.91 -24.24 23.90
CA VAL A 135 -3.33 -24.54 23.67
C VAL A 135 -3.66 -24.40 22.19
N VAL A 136 -4.23 -25.48 21.62
CA VAL A 136 -4.75 -25.46 20.24
C VAL A 136 -6.16 -24.91 20.27
N THR A 137 -6.44 -23.91 19.43
CA THR A 137 -7.75 -23.24 19.34
C THR A 137 -8.29 -23.28 17.92
N LEU A 138 -9.49 -22.76 17.74
CA LEU A 138 -10.08 -22.50 16.42
C LEU A 138 -9.85 -21.04 16.07
N ASN A 139 -9.58 -20.75 14.80
CA ASN A 139 -9.60 -19.40 14.23
C ASN A 139 -10.94 -19.20 13.49
N PRO A 140 -11.97 -18.65 14.13
CA PRO A 140 -13.30 -18.54 13.53
C PRO A 140 -13.39 -17.43 12.49
N ASN A 141 -12.58 -16.38 12.63
CA ASN A 141 -12.59 -15.24 11.72
C ASN A 141 -12.07 -15.62 10.34
N TRP A 142 -11.01 -16.44 10.30
CA TRP A 142 -10.28 -16.68 9.06
C TRP A 142 -10.28 -18.17 8.68
N GLY A 143 -11.32 -18.56 7.97
CA GLY A 143 -11.42 -19.90 7.38
C GLY A 143 -11.86 -21.03 8.29
N GLY A 144 -12.12 -20.76 9.57
CA GLY A 144 -12.56 -21.80 10.52
C GLY A 144 -11.51 -22.90 10.74
N VAL A 145 -10.23 -22.56 10.75
CA VAL A 145 -9.12 -23.50 10.80
C VAL A 145 -8.54 -23.64 12.22
N ILE A 146 -7.78 -24.70 12.42
CA ILE A 146 -7.03 -24.92 13.66
C ILE A 146 -5.92 -23.87 13.79
N GLU A 147 -5.84 -23.24 14.97
CA GLU A 147 -4.77 -22.35 15.38
C GLU A 147 -3.92 -23.07 16.44
N PRO A 148 -2.70 -23.52 16.08
CA PRO A 148 -1.83 -24.26 16.99
C PRO A 148 -1.11 -23.37 18.01
N ASN A 149 -1.17 -22.04 17.86
CA ASN A 149 -0.44 -21.06 18.65
C ASN A 149 1.10 -21.30 18.67
N SER A 150 1.65 -21.96 17.65
CA SER A 150 3.08 -22.25 17.56
C SER A 150 3.93 -21.04 17.18
N PHE A 151 3.28 -19.99 16.68
CA PHE A 151 3.86 -18.65 16.52
C PHE A 151 3.16 -17.70 17.49
N GLY A 152 3.86 -17.21 18.50
CA GLY A 152 3.33 -16.34 19.53
C GLY A 152 4.28 -15.20 19.86
N THR A 153 4.22 -14.73 21.10
CA THR A 153 4.97 -13.53 21.54
C THR A 153 6.47 -13.64 21.25
N HIS A 154 7.12 -14.73 21.59
CA HIS A 154 8.57 -14.89 21.45
C HIS A 154 8.99 -15.02 19.99
N GLU A 155 8.26 -15.81 19.21
CA GLU A 155 8.51 -15.99 17.78
C GLU A 155 8.30 -14.67 17.01
N PHE A 156 7.27 -13.90 17.36
CA PHE A 156 7.04 -12.57 16.77
C PHE A 156 8.17 -11.58 17.11
N MET A 157 8.60 -11.52 18.37
CA MET A 157 9.67 -10.61 18.78
C MET A 157 11.02 -11.01 18.18
N ASP A 158 11.29 -12.32 18.03
CA ASP A 158 12.47 -12.82 17.32
C ASP A 158 12.42 -12.46 15.81
N PHE A 159 11.27 -12.63 15.19
CA PHE A 159 11.08 -12.19 13.80
C PHE A 159 11.41 -10.71 13.61
N LEU A 160 10.93 -9.85 14.51
CA LEU A 160 11.23 -8.41 14.47
C LEU A 160 12.71 -8.12 14.66
N GLU A 161 13.38 -8.81 15.57
CA GLU A 161 14.83 -8.69 15.75
C GLU A 161 15.57 -9.07 14.46
N GLN A 162 15.16 -10.17 13.82
CA GLN A 162 15.79 -10.62 12.58
C GLN A 162 15.62 -9.63 11.42
N ILE A 163 14.49 -8.95 11.29
CA ILE A 163 14.27 -7.96 10.23
C ILE A 163 14.68 -6.53 10.62
N GLY A 164 14.91 -6.25 11.90
CA GLY A 164 15.27 -4.93 12.43
C GLY A 164 14.07 -3.98 12.54
N ALA A 165 12.85 -4.50 12.74
CA ALA A 165 11.62 -3.73 12.85
C ALA A 165 11.16 -3.56 14.30
N GLN A 166 10.24 -2.60 14.53
CA GLN A 166 9.60 -2.35 15.82
C GLN A 166 8.29 -3.14 15.96
N ALA A 167 7.95 -3.53 17.19
CA ALA A 167 6.68 -4.15 17.50
C ALA A 167 5.54 -3.12 17.51
N TYR A 168 4.49 -3.40 16.75
CA TYR A 168 3.17 -2.82 16.88
C TYR A 168 2.21 -3.93 17.32
N LEU A 169 1.91 -3.97 18.61
CA LEU A 169 1.03 -4.99 19.20
C LEU A 169 -0.42 -4.50 19.24
N SER A 170 -1.37 -5.32 18.83
CA SER A 170 -2.81 -5.09 19.06
C SER A 170 -3.27 -5.90 20.26
N VAL A 171 -3.76 -5.23 21.31
CA VAL A 171 -4.32 -5.92 22.48
C VAL A 171 -5.76 -6.32 22.25
N ASN A 172 -6.12 -7.47 22.80
CA ASN A 172 -7.48 -8.01 22.75
C ASN A 172 -8.42 -7.16 23.62
N LEU A 173 -9.28 -6.36 22.97
CA LEU A 173 -10.29 -5.54 23.64
C LEU A 173 -11.68 -6.19 23.51
N GLY A 174 -11.90 -7.02 22.49
CA GLY A 174 -13.17 -7.67 22.21
C GLY A 174 -13.53 -8.76 23.23
N SER A 175 -12.70 -9.77 23.38
CA SER A 175 -12.92 -10.90 24.32
C SER A 175 -11.96 -10.91 25.51
N GLY A 176 -10.93 -10.06 25.50
CA GLY A 176 -9.93 -9.95 26.57
C GLY A 176 -10.34 -9.03 27.72
N THR A 177 -9.40 -8.80 28.62
CA THR A 177 -9.59 -7.92 29.77
C THR A 177 -8.47 -6.90 29.90
N PRO A 178 -8.69 -5.74 30.56
CA PRO A 178 -7.61 -4.80 30.87
C PRO A 178 -6.48 -5.39 31.70
N GLN A 179 -6.78 -6.37 32.55
CA GLN A 179 -5.77 -7.12 33.31
C GLN A 179 -4.90 -7.97 32.39
N GLU A 180 -5.50 -8.71 31.47
CA GLU A 180 -4.77 -9.53 30.51
C GLU A 180 -3.80 -8.70 29.67
N ALA A 181 -4.27 -7.55 29.15
CA ALA A 181 -3.44 -6.62 28.40
C ALA A 181 -2.30 -6.03 29.26
N ALA A 182 -2.57 -5.67 30.51
CA ALA A 182 -1.57 -5.16 31.44
C ALA A 182 -0.51 -6.23 31.79
N GLU A 183 -0.92 -7.46 32.03
CA GLU A 183 -0.03 -8.59 32.28
C GLU A 183 0.86 -8.91 31.07
N TRP A 184 0.32 -8.79 29.84
CA TRP A 184 1.14 -8.98 28.64
C TRP A 184 2.24 -7.93 28.51
N LEU A 185 1.91 -6.66 28.78
CA LEU A 185 2.90 -5.58 28.76
C LEU A 185 3.92 -5.73 29.92
N GLU A 186 3.52 -6.17 31.11
CA GLU A 186 4.44 -6.50 32.19
C GLU A 186 5.37 -7.65 31.82
N TYR A 187 4.81 -8.74 31.29
CA TYR A 187 5.57 -9.90 30.79
C TYR A 187 6.62 -9.46 29.76
N LEU A 188 6.24 -8.64 28.79
CA LEU A 188 7.13 -8.18 27.74
C LEU A 188 8.20 -7.22 28.24
N THR A 189 7.84 -6.24 29.06
CA THR A 189 8.65 -5.01 29.18
C THR A 189 9.32 -4.82 30.54
N THR A 190 8.94 -5.54 31.60
CA THR A 190 9.55 -5.31 32.90
C THR A 190 10.95 -5.92 33.05
N ALA A 191 11.88 -5.10 33.60
CA ALA A 191 13.19 -5.56 34.05
C ALA A 191 13.21 -6.01 35.52
N GLN A 192 12.13 -5.72 36.27
CA GLN A 192 12.03 -6.09 37.67
C GLN A 192 11.78 -7.60 37.82
N PRO A 193 12.25 -8.24 38.90
CA PRO A 193 12.17 -9.70 39.09
C PRO A 193 10.77 -10.16 39.51
N THR A 194 9.74 -9.74 38.76
CA THR A 194 8.35 -10.17 38.96
C THR A 194 8.15 -11.61 38.52
N THR A 195 7.01 -12.20 38.87
CA THR A 195 6.64 -13.55 38.41
C THR A 195 6.61 -13.64 36.89
N LEU A 196 6.04 -12.61 36.22
CA LEU A 196 5.95 -12.58 34.77
C LEU A 196 7.31 -12.40 34.08
N ALA A 197 8.23 -11.60 34.67
CA ALA A 197 9.60 -11.49 34.16
C ALA A 197 10.38 -12.81 34.29
N LYS A 198 10.19 -13.53 35.42
CA LYS A 198 10.81 -14.84 35.61
C LYS A 198 10.24 -15.89 34.63
N GLU A 199 8.94 -15.86 34.38
CA GLU A 199 8.28 -16.71 33.37
C GLU A 199 8.81 -16.40 31.96
N ARG A 200 8.95 -15.12 31.57
CA ARG A 200 9.60 -14.74 30.31
C ARG A 200 11.02 -15.30 30.20
N GLY A 201 11.80 -15.18 31.27
CA GLY A 201 13.16 -15.74 31.34
C GLY A 201 13.18 -17.25 31.20
N ALA A 202 12.26 -17.97 31.87
CA ALA A 202 12.10 -19.44 31.74
C ALA A 202 11.69 -19.85 30.31
N ASN A 203 10.96 -18.98 29.60
CA ASN A 203 10.58 -19.15 28.20
C ASN A 203 11.69 -18.72 27.21
N GLY A 204 12.91 -18.47 27.69
CA GLY A 204 14.10 -18.25 26.87
C GLY A 204 14.53 -16.80 26.67
N HIS A 205 13.81 -15.80 27.21
CA HIS A 205 14.17 -14.39 27.03
C HIS A 205 14.20 -13.61 28.35
N PRO A 206 15.31 -13.60 29.09
CA PRO A 206 15.41 -12.94 30.42
C PRO A 206 15.36 -11.40 30.32
N ALA A 207 15.84 -10.78 29.24
CA ALA A 207 15.82 -9.34 29.04
C ALA A 207 14.42 -8.82 28.68
N PRO A 208 14.04 -7.58 29.06
CA PRO A 208 12.78 -7.00 28.62
C PRO A 208 12.79 -6.71 27.11
N TYR A 209 11.67 -6.94 26.45
CA TYR A 209 11.44 -6.53 25.06
C TYR A 209 11.13 -5.04 24.97
N LYS A 210 11.32 -4.46 23.79
CA LYS A 210 10.89 -3.11 23.43
C LYS A 210 9.56 -3.19 22.66
N VAL A 211 8.55 -2.49 23.15
CA VAL A 211 7.26 -2.31 22.46
C VAL A 211 7.11 -0.84 22.12
N ALA A 212 7.12 -0.53 20.83
CA ALA A 212 7.07 0.85 20.35
C ALA A 212 5.63 1.35 20.16
N LEU A 213 4.73 0.50 19.70
CA LEU A 213 3.38 0.83 19.29
C LEU A 213 2.40 -0.17 19.89
N LEU A 214 1.26 0.32 20.37
CA LEU A 214 0.21 -0.49 20.98
C LEU A 214 -1.17 -0.04 20.48
N GLY A 215 -1.85 -0.90 19.70
CA GLY A 215 -3.25 -0.74 19.33
C GLY A 215 -4.16 -1.19 20.47
N ILE A 216 -5.11 -0.34 20.83
CA ILE A 216 -6.10 -0.62 21.88
C ILE A 216 -7.41 -1.06 21.21
N GLY A 217 -7.47 -2.35 20.86
CA GLY A 217 -8.52 -2.97 20.08
C GLY A 217 -8.28 -2.92 18.57
N ASN A 218 -9.16 -3.54 17.80
CA ASN A 218 -9.23 -3.54 16.36
C ASN A 218 -10.69 -3.46 15.91
N GLU A 219 -11.02 -2.60 14.93
CA GLU A 219 -12.37 -2.51 14.33
C GLU A 219 -13.50 -2.75 15.35
N SER A 220 -13.40 -2.07 16.51
CA SER A 220 -14.30 -2.31 17.64
C SER A 220 -15.77 -2.03 17.30
N TRP A 221 -16.01 -1.37 16.18
CA TRP A 221 -17.33 -1.11 15.59
C TRP A 221 -17.87 -2.29 14.75
N ASP A 222 -17.06 -3.33 14.50
CA ASP A 222 -17.43 -4.54 13.77
C ASP A 222 -16.85 -5.78 14.49
N CYS A 223 -15.92 -6.50 13.90
CA CYS A 223 -15.37 -7.77 14.42
C CYS A 223 -14.72 -7.63 15.80
N GLY A 224 -14.24 -6.46 16.16
CA GLY A 224 -13.66 -6.18 17.48
C GLY A 224 -14.71 -5.92 18.58
N GLY A 225 -15.99 -6.25 18.37
CA GLY A 225 -17.01 -6.24 19.43
C GLY A 225 -18.31 -5.49 19.12
N ASN A 226 -18.49 -4.97 17.91
CA ASN A 226 -19.70 -4.26 17.45
C ASN A 226 -20.14 -3.15 18.43
N MET A 227 -19.20 -2.33 18.87
CA MET A 227 -19.39 -1.30 19.89
C MET A 227 -19.90 0.02 19.29
N THR A 228 -20.62 0.80 20.12
CA THR A 228 -20.83 2.22 19.83
C THR A 228 -19.56 3.04 20.17
N PRO A 229 -19.41 4.27 19.61
CA PRO A 229 -18.27 5.13 19.96
C PRO A 229 -18.12 5.39 21.47
N GLU A 230 -19.23 5.57 22.18
CA GLU A 230 -19.25 5.85 23.62
C GLU A 230 -18.81 4.64 24.44
N TYR A 231 -19.26 3.43 24.05
CA TYR A 231 -18.85 2.21 24.71
C TYR A 231 -17.38 1.92 24.48
N TYR A 232 -16.92 2.03 23.22
CA TYR A 232 -15.49 1.91 22.90
C TYR A 232 -14.66 2.93 23.69
N LEU A 233 -15.09 4.20 23.75
CA LEU A 233 -14.38 5.24 24.50
C LEU A 233 -14.27 4.89 26.00
N SER A 234 -15.27 4.25 26.58
CA SER A 234 -15.22 3.77 27.96
C SER A 234 -14.18 2.68 28.14
N GLN A 235 -14.12 1.71 27.22
CA GLN A 235 -13.10 0.66 27.20
C GLN A 235 -11.70 1.25 26.96
N LEU A 236 -11.55 2.12 25.96
CA LEU A 236 -10.29 2.79 25.63
C LEU A 236 -9.66 3.47 26.86
N LYS A 237 -10.46 4.19 27.65
CA LYS A 237 -9.99 4.87 28.87
C LYS A 237 -9.46 3.87 29.90
N ILE A 238 -10.17 2.76 30.11
CA ILE A 238 -9.76 1.72 31.06
C ILE A 238 -8.47 1.05 30.58
N TYR A 239 -8.44 0.56 29.36
CA TYR A 239 -7.24 -0.10 28.82
C TYR A 239 -6.04 0.86 28.78
N SER A 240 -6.22 2.07 28.24
CA SER A 240 -5.13 3.07 28.19
C SER A 240 -4.54 3.39 29.55
N ARG A 241 -5.33 3.33 30.63
CA ARG A 241 -4.89 3.53 32.00
C ARG A 241 -3.99 2.42 32.51
N PHE A 242 -4.31 1.16 32.18
CA PHE A 242 -3.65 -0.02 32.76
C PHE A 242 -2.50 -0.56 31.90
N VAL A 243 -2.54 -0.41 30.57
CA VAL A 243 -1.41 -0.82 29.71
C VAL A 243 -0.25 0.15 29.88
N ARG A 244 0.90 -0.37 30.35
CA ARG A 244 2.08 0.43 30.65
C ARG A 244 3.33 -0.26 30.11
N ASN A 245 4.27 0.53 29.64
CA ASN A 245 5.59 0.06 29.27
C ASN A 245 6.53 0.19 30.48
N PHE A 246 7.12 -0.91 30.92
CA PHE A 246 8.05 -0.96 32.05
C PHE A 246 9.51 -1.08 31.61
N ASN A 247 9.81 -1.06 30.31
CA ASN A 247 11.18 -1.15 29.81
C ASN A 247 11.95 0.13 30.17
N PRO A 248 13.04 0.03 30.97
CA PRO A 248 13.77 1.20 31.45
C PRO A 248 14.44 2.01 30.33
N GLU A 249 14.74 1.37 29.19
CA GLU A 249 15.34 2.05 28.05
C GLU A 249 14.32 2.88 27.25
N GLN A 250 13.02 2.60 27.40
CA GLN A 250 11.94 3.28 26.68
C GLN A 250 11.27 4.39 27.50
N GLN A 251 11.44 4.41 28.83
CA GLN A 251 10.70 5.34 29.71
C GLN A 251 11.08 6.82 29.52
N GLN A 252 12.28 7.13 29.02
CA GLN A 252 12.75 8.52 28.91
C GLN A 252 12.70 9.11 27.50
N LYS A 253 12.82 8.30 26.43
CA LYS A 253 12.97 8.79 25.05
C LYS A 253 12.04 8.15 24.03
N ASN A 254 11.67 6.89 24.22
CA ASN A 254 10.87 6.12 23.27
C ASN A 254 9.68 5.51 24.01
N GLN A 255 8.76 6.37 24.45
CA GLN A 255 7.52 5.90 25.06
C GLN A 255 6.72 5.08 24.04
N MET A 256 6.08 4.02 24.51
CA MET A 256 5.13 3.25 23.73
C MET A 256 3.94 4.13 23.31
N LEU A 257 3.76 4.29 22.01
CA LEU A 257 2.67 5.07 21.44
C LEU A 257 1.38 4.24 21.43
N LYS A 258 0.30 4.79 21.96
CA LYS A 258 -1.01 4.13 22.04
C LYS A 258 -1.89 4.60 20.89
N ILE A 259 -2.42 3.66 20.14
CA ILE A 259 -3.28 3.90 18.98
C ILE A 259 -4.71 3.48 19.34
N ALA A 260 -5.64 4.42 19.27
CA ALA A 260 -7.06 4.14 19.46
C ALA A 260 -7.69 3.66 18.15
N VAL A 261 -8.73 2.81 18.23
CA VAL A 261 -9.54 2.45 17.07
C VAL A 261 -10.26 3.71 16.55
N GLY A 262 -10.12 3.93 15.26
CA GLY A 262 -10.74 5.05 14.56
C GLY A 262 -11.69 4.58 13.45
N PRO A 263 -11.95 5.42 12.43
CA PRO A 263 -12.99 5.18 11.43
C PRO A 263 -12.62 4.07 10.43
N GLY A 264 -13.68 3.45 9.85
CA GLY A 264 -13.58 2.50 8.74
C GLY A 264 -14.10 3.05 7.40
N GLY A 265 -14.20 4.36 7.24
CA GLY A 265 -14.69 4.98 6.00
C GLY A 265 -15.09 6.44 6.17
N GLY A 266 -15.83 6.97 5.19
CA GLY A 266 -16.19 8.40 5.11
C GLY A 266 -17.65 8.75 5.37
N GLU A 267 -18.53 7.76 5.62
CA GLU A 267 -19.94 8.00 5.90
C GLU A 267 -20.14 8.67 7.28
N PRO A 268 -21.36 9.21 7.58
CA PRO A 268 -21.61 9.97 8.81
C PRO A 268 -21.21 9.23 10.08
N ARG A 269 -21.50 7.93 10.20
CA ARG A 269 -21.14 7.12 11.39
C ARG A 269 -19.63 7.13 11.69
N TRP A 270 -18.80 7.23 10.67
CA TRP A 270 -17.34 7.26 10.81
C TRP A 270 -16.82 8.63 11.24
N THR A 271 -17.45 9.70 10.74
CA THR A 271 -17.14 11.06 11.19
C THR A 271 -17.56 11.28 12.64
N GLU A 272 -18.71 10.73 13.05
CA GLU A 272 -19.18 10.73 14.45
C GLU A 272 -18.22 9.95 15.35
N TRP A 273 -17.70 8.80 14.89
CA TRP A 273 -16.70 8.03 15.63
C TRP A 273 -15.42 8.84 15.89
N THR A 274 -14.86 9.45 14.83
CA THR A 274 -13.67 10.31 14.95
C THR A 274 -13.93 11.48 15.89
N GLU A 275 -15.08 12.14 15.74
CA GLU A 275 -15.46 13.28 16.59
C GLU A 275 -15.56 12.88 18.07
N ALA A 276 -16.25 11.77 18.37
CA ALA A 276 -16.43 11.29 19.75
C ALA A 276 -15.08 11.05 20.45
N ILE A 277 -14.15 10.37 19.78
CA ILE A 277 -12.83 10.09 20.35
C ILE A 277 -12.01 11.37 20.53
N MET A 278 -11.95 12.21 19.50
CA MET A 278 -11.12 13.43 19.52
C MET A 278 -11.65 14.50 20.47
N LYS A 279 -12.98 14.63 20.58
CA LYS A 279 -13.62 15.50 21.57
C LYS A 279 -13.30 15.05 23.00
N ALA A 280 -13.33 13.74 23.26
CA ALA A 280 -12.94 13.20 24.56
C ALA A 280 -11.44 13.41 24.83
N TYR A 281 -10.59 13.26 23.81
CA TYR A 281 -9.15 13.53 23.90
C TYR A 281 -8.87 14.99 24.25
N GLN A 282 -9.54 15.95 23.65
CA GLN A 282 -9.36 17.37 23.95
C GLN A 282 -9.54 17.70 25.45
N HIS A 283 -10.43 16.97 26.13
CA HIS A 283 -10.72 17.13 27.54
C HIS A 283 -10.09 16.05 28.43
N HIS A 284 -9.12 15.27 27.87
CA HIS A 284 -8.47 14.21 28.63
C HIS A 284 -7.63 14.80 29.77
N GLN A 285 -7.57 14.04 30.85
CA GLN A 285 -6.69 14.33 31.99
C GLN A 285 -5.51 13.35 31.93
N TRP A 286 -4.56 13.53 32.80
CA TRP A 286 -3.36 12.70 32.94
C TRP A 286 -3.65 11.18 33.08
N SER A 287 -4.88 10.79 33.33
CA SER A 287 -5.28 9.42 33.61
C SER A 287 -5.29 8.48 32.40
N TRP A 288 -5.42 9.01 31.20
CA TRP A 288 -5.38 8.27 29.94
C TRP A 288 -4.84 9.16 28.82
N ASP A 289 -4.31 8.54 27.78
CA ASP A 289 -3.74 9.25 26.64
C ASP A 289 -3.72 8.35 25.40
N ILE A 290 -3.71 8.97 24.21
CA ILE A 290 -3.48 8.33 22.92
C ILE A 290 -2.50 9.15 22.10
N SER A 291 -1.72 8.46 21.27
CA SER A 291 -0.75 9.06 20.34
C SER A 291 -1.21 9.02 18.90
N GLY A 292 -2.19 8.15 18.60
CA GLY A 292 -2.76 7.98 17.28
C GLY A 292 -4.22 7.54 17.31
N LEU A 293 -4.92 7.87 16.23
CA LEU A 293 -6.25 7.37 15.89
C LEU A 293 -6.12 6.56 14.62
N SER A 294 -6.49 5.28 14.65
CA SER A 294 -6.41 4.42 13.46
C SER A 294 -7.44 4.83 12.40
N MET A 295 -7.21 4.45 11.18
CA MET A 295 -8.17 4.51 10.09
C MET A 295 -7.96 3.31 9.19
N HIS A 296 -9.00 2.53 8.94
CA HIS A 296 -8.98 1.42 8.01
C HIS A 296 -9.70 1.82 6.73
N ASN A 297 -9.04 1.63 5.59
CA ASN A 297 -9.67 1.83 4.30
C ASN A 297 -9.05 0.93 3.23
N TYR A 298 -9.81 -0.05 2.80
CA TYR A 298 -9.45 -0.90 1.67
C TYR A 298 -9.95 -0.29 0.36
N THR A 299 -9.14 -0.40 -0.68
CA THR A 299 -9.58 -0.09 -2.04
C THR A 299 -10.49 -1.20 -2.54
N VAL A 300 -11.78 -0.94 -2.51
CA VAL A 300 -12.87 -1.84 -2.93
C VAL A 300 -13.90 -1.03 -3.69
N VAL A 301 -14.29 -1.48 -4.88
CA VAL A 301 -15.33 -0.79 -5.67
C VAL A 301 -16.73 -1.06 -5.10
N LYS A 302 -16.95 -2.27 -4.60
CA LYS A 302 -18.25 -2.67 -4.02
C LYS A 302 -18.04 -3.79 -3.00
N TRP A 303 -18.75 -3.73 -1.88
CA TRP A 303 -18.86 -4.80 -0.90
C TRP A 303 -20.05 -5.72 -1.20
N PRO A 304 -19.92 -7.07 -1.07
CA PRO A 304 -18.66 -7.78 -0.85
C PRO A 304 -17.73 -7.68 -2.06
N PRO A 305 -16.40 -7.85 -1.89
CA PRO A 305 -15.43 -7.73 -2.98
C PRO A 305 -15.73 -8.71 -4.10
N SER A 306 -15.86 -8.22 -5.33
CA SER A 306 -16.24 -9.03 -6.50
C SER A 306 -15.29 -8.88 -7.69
N TYR A 307 -14.38 -7.92 -7.64
CA TYR A 307 -13.38 -7.71 -8.67
C TYR A 307 -12.30 -8.79 -8.62
N ALA A 308 -11.87 -9.25 -9.79
CA ALA A 308 -10.80 -10.23 -9.90
C ALA A 308 -9.43 -9.60 -9.64
N SER A 309 -8.54 -10.36 -9.01
CA SER A 309 -7.13 -9.97 -8.83
C SER A 309 -6.28 -10.22 -10.07
N VAL A 310 -6.70 -11.09 -10.98
CA VAL A 310 -6.05 -11.44 -12.26
C VAL A 310 -7.07 -11.56 -13.39
N GLY A 311 -6.61 -11.45 -14.66
CA GLY A 311 -7.46 -11.64 -15.83
C GLY A 311 -8.48 -10.50 -16.03
N PHE A 312 -8.16 -9.31 -15.57
CA PHE A 312 -8.99 -8.12 -15.72
C PHE A 312 -8.48 -7.19 -16.83
N GLY A 313 -9.33 -6.26 -17.25
CA GLY A 313 -9.01 -5.28 -18.29
C GLY A 313 -8.79 -3.86 -17.77
N GLU A 314 -8.75 -2.92 -18.72
CA GLU A 314 -8.54 -1.50 -18.42
C GLU A 314 -9.70 -0.88 -17.63
N ASN A 315 -10.92 -1.38 -17.81
CA ASN A 315 -12.08 -0.87 -17.08
C ASN A 315 -11.95 -1.12 -15.57
N GLU A 316 -11.61 -2.33 -15.15
CA GLU A 316 -11.38 -2.67 -13.75
C GLU A 316 -10.14 -1.95 -13.19
N TYR A 317 -9.11 -1.77 -14.01
CA TYR A 317 -7.94 -0.95 -13.66
C TYR A 317 -8.35 0.48 -13.31
N ALA A 318 -9.10 1.15 -14.20
CA ALA A 318 -9.53 2.52 -14.00
C ALA A 318 -10.48 2.67 -12.78
N GLN A 319 -11.41 1.72 -12.58
CA GLN A 319 -12.33 1.75 -11.44
C GLN A 319 -11.59 1.59 -10.10
N ILE A 320 -10.65 0.67 -10.02
CA ILE A 320 -9.83 0.46 -8.81
C ILE A 320 -9.00 1.70 -8.51
N LEU A 321 -8.36 2.32 -9.51
CA LEU A 321 -7.56 3.53 -9.27
C LEU A 321 -8.43 4.74 -8.89
N LYS A 322 -9.67 4.83 -9.40
CA LYS A 322 -10.63 5.82 -8.92
C LYS A 322 -10.91 5.62 -7.43
N SER A 323 -11.24 4.40 -7.02
CA SER A 323 -11.47 4.09 -5.60
C SER A 323 -10.22 4.30 -4.74
N THR A 324 -9.01 4.07 -5.29
CA THR A 324 -7.75 4.35 -4.59
C THR A 324 -7.60 5.84 -4.26
N LEU A 325 -7.95 6.72 -5.18
CA LEU A 325 -7.83 8.17 -5.01
C LEU A 325 -8.84 8.75 -3.99
N ASP A 326 -9.91 8.01 -3.64
CA ASP A 326 -10.85 8.40 -2.58
C ASP A 326 -10.16 8.51 -1.20
N MET A 327 -9.00 7.86 -1.01
CA MET A 327 -8.17 7.98 0.20
C MET A 327 -7.80 9.43 0.53
N GLU A 328 -7.53 10.27 -0.48
CA GLU A 328 -7.22 11.70 -0.31
C GLU A 328 -8.36 12.43 0.40
N GLY A 329 -9.59 12.18 -0.04
CA GLY A 329 -10.79 12.78 0.54
C GLY A 329 -11.07 12.29 1.98
N LEU A 330 -10.82 11.01 2.25
CA LEU A 330 -10.98 10.42 3.58
C LEU A 330 -10.00 11.03 4.58
N ILE A 331 -8.71 11.06 4.24
CA ILE A 331 -7.68 11.67 5.09
C ILE A 331 -7.99 13.14 5.35
N THR A 332 -8.34 13.90 4.31
CA THR A 332 -8.71 15.30 4.44
C THR A 332 -9.88 15.50 5.40
N LYS A 333 -10.95 14.71 5.24
CA LYS A 333 -12.15 14.78 6.08
C LYS A 333 -11.84 14.50 7.55
N HIS A 334 -11.18 13.38 7.85
CA HIS A 334 -10.89 13.00 9.23
C HIS A 334 -9.83 13.90 9.86
N SER A 335 -8.83 14.35 9.10
CA SER A 335 -7.84 15.33 9.57
C SER A 335 -8.51 16.66 9.98
N ALA A 336 -9.48 17.15 9.21
CA ALA A 336 -10.23 18.38 9.55
C ALA A 336 -11.00 18.24 10.86
N ILE A 337 -11.64 17.08 11.11
CA ILE A 337 -12.30 16.80 12.40
C ILE A 337 -11.26 16.78 13.52
N MET A 338 -10.15 16.06 13.33
CA MET A 338 -9.07 15.99 14.32
C MET A 338 -8.48 17.37 14.62
N ASP A 339 -8.27 18.22 13.62
CA ASP A 339 -7.73 19.58 13.77
C ASP A 339 -8.64 20.48 14.62
N THR A 340 -9.96 20.24 14.64
CA THR A 340 -10.91 20.94 15.50
C THR A 340 -10.61 20.72 17.00
N TYR A 341 -10.20 19.51 17.37
CA TYR A 341 -9.99 19.11 18.77
C TYR A 341 -8.51 19.03 19.16
N ASP A 342 -7.62 18.90 18.19
CA ASP A 342 -6.16 18.82 18.35
C ASP A 342 -5.45 19.64 17.25
N PRO A 343 -5.54 20.97 17.30
CA PRO A 343 -4.93 21.85 16.28
C PRO A 343 -3.38 21.78 16.27
N GLN A 344 -2.77 21.29 17.35
CA GLN A 344 -1.34 21.08 17.44
C GLN A 344 -0.88 19.75 16.81
N LYS A 345 -1.81 18.96 16.29
CA LYS A 345 -1.53 17.68 15.63
C LYS A 345 -0.71 16.70 16.47
N LYS A 346 -0.99 16.63 17.78
CA LYS A 346 -0.33 15.69 18.70
C LYS A 346 -0.72 14.25 18.40
N VAL A 347 -2.01 14.00 18.16
CA VAL A 347 -2.55 12.69 17.78
C VAL A 347 -2.33 12.47 16.28
N ALA A 348 -1.60 11.42 15.92
CA ALA A 348 -1.44 11.04 14.52
C ALA A 348 -2.74 10.44 13.95
N LEU A 349 -3.00 10.63 12.67
CA LEU A 349 -3.87 9.73 11.91
C LEU A 349 -3.01 8.54 11.45
N VAL A 350 -3.47 7.32 11.72
CA VAL A 350 -2.74 6.07 11.51
C VAL A 350 -3.55 5.20 10.56
N VAL A 351 -3.08 5.03 9.33
CA VAL A 351 -3.78 4.20 8.33
C VAL A 351 -3.25 2.77 8.43
N ASP A 352 -3.57 2.08 9.52
CA ASP A 352 -2.96 0.81 9.88
C ASP A 352 -3.63 -0.44 9.28
N GLU A 353 -4.63 -0.21 8.41
CA GLU A 353 -5.09 -1.18 7.41
C GLU A 353 -5.44 -0.46 6.10
N TRP A 354 -4.70 -0.77 5.04
CA TRP A 354 -4.96 -0.26 3.70
C TRP A 354 -4.44 -1.23 2.64
N GLY A 355 -4.98 -1.11 1.45
CA GLY A 355 -4.60 -1.94 0.30
C GLY A 355 -5.82 -2.35 -0.51
N ALA A 356 -5.61 -3.18 -1.52
CA ALA A 356 -6.68 -3.70 -2.35
C ALA A 356 -7.30 -4.96 -1.76
N TRP A 357 -8.62 -5.05 -1.84
CA TRP A 357 -9.36 -6.26 -1.46
C TRP A 357 -10.20 -6.75 -2.64
N TYR A 358 -9.84 -7.92 -3.16
CA TYR A 358 -10.51 -8.54 -4.30
C TYR A 358 -11.22 -9.83 -3.90
N ALA A 359 -11.99 -10.40 -4.81
CA ALA A 359 -12.53 -11.73 -4.64
C ALA A 359 -11.38 -12.74 -4.47
N PRO A 360 -11.45 -13.65 -3.49
CA PRO A 360 -10.42 -14.66 -3.30
C PRO A 360 -10.21 -15.52 -4.54
N LEU A 361 -8.97 -15.92 -4.80
CA LEU A 361 -8.64 -16.79 -5.93
C LEU A 361 -9.37 -18.14 -5.80
N PRO A 362 -10.01 -18.63 -6.88
CA PRO A 362 -10.68 -19.93 -6.87
C PRO A 362 -9.75 -21.08 -6.44
N GLY A 363 -10.32 -22.09 -5.78
CA GLY A 363 -9.56 -23.25 -5.30
C GLY A 363 -8.89 -23.08 -3.94
N ASN A 364 -8.95 -21.90 -3.34
CA ASN A 364 -8.49 -21.62 -1.98
C ASN A 364 -9.66 -21.57 -1.00
N ASN A 365 -9.38 -21.71 0.29
CA ASN A 365 -10.35 -21.36 1.32
C ASN A 365 -10.69 -19.86 1.21
N PRO A 366 -11.94 -19.46 1.01
CA PRO A 366 -12.30 -18.05 0.84
C PRO A 366 -11.89 -17.17 2.02
N GLY A 367 -11.93 -17.73 3.25
CA GLY A 367 -11.50 -17.03 4.46
C GLY A 367 -9.99 -16.83 4.56
N PHE A 368 -9.19 -17.33 3.63
CA PHE A 368 -7.74 -17.09 3.59
C PHE A 368 -7.39 -15.84 2.78
N LEU A 369 -8.34 -15.22 2.12
CA LEU A 369 -8.20 -13.98 1.36
C LEU A 369 -7.00 -14.00 0.39
N VAL A 370 -6.78 -15.15 -0.24
CA VAL A 370 -5.69 -15.33 -1.21
C VAL A 370 -6.03 -14.57 -2.48
N GLN A 371 -5.20 -13.63 -2.84
CA GLN A 371 -5.27 -12.90 -4.11
C GLN A 371 -3.87 -12.72 -4.71
N GLN A 372 -3.80 -12.53 -6.02
CA GLN A 372 -2.57 -12.22 -6.72
C GLN A 372 -2.42 -10.71 -6.84
N ASN A 373 -1.19 -10.19 -6.69
CA ASN A 373 -0.90 -8.78 -6.85
C ASN A 373 -0.26 -8.50 -8.22
N SER A 374 -0.82 -7.53 -8.92
CA SER A 374 -0.46 -7.18 -10.29
C SER A 374 0.20 -5.81 -10.38
N LEU A 375 0.52 -5.36 -11.60
CA LEU A 375 0.98 -4.00 -11.85
C LEU A 375 -0.05 -2.94 -11.40
N ARG A 376 -1.37 -3.21 -11.52
CA ARG A 376 -2.42 -2.34 -10.97
C ARG A 376 -2.19 -2.05 -9.49
N ASP A 377 -1.84 -3.09 -8.72
CA ASP A 377 -1.65 -2.98 -7.28
C ASP A 377 -0.36 -2.22 -6.92
N ALA A 378 0.65 -2.29 -7.77
CA ALA A 378 1.83 -1.44 -7.67
C ALA A 378 1.50 0.05 -7.86
N VAL A 379 0.71 0.38 -8.89
CA VAL A 379 0.22 1.76 -9.13
C VAL A 379 -0.63 2.24 -7.95
N LEU A 380 -1.56 1.41 -7.47
CA LEU A 380 -2.38 1.67 -6.28
C LEU A 380 -1.52 1.97 -5.05
N ALA A 381 -0.50 1.15 -4.79
CA ALA A 381 0.39 1.35 -3.64
C ALA A 381 1.16 2.68 -3.74
N ALA A 382 1.69 3.01 -4.93
CA ALA A 382 2.38 4.28 -5.15
C ALA A 382 1.47 5.49 -4.91
N LEU A 383 0.22 5.45 -5.38
CA LEU A 383 -0.76 6.52 -5.18
C LEU A 383 -1.07 6.72 -3.69
N ASN A 384 -1.31 5.64 -2.93
CA ASN A 384 -1.54 5.75 -1.49
C ASN A 384 -0.32 6.29 -0.74
N LEU A 385 0.90 5.80 -1.04
CA LEU A 385 2.13 6.31 -0.42
C LEU A 385 2.34 7.80 -0.73
N ASN A 386 2.02 8.25 -1.94
CA ASN A 386 2.08 9.66 -2.31
C ASN A 386 1.05 10.49 -1.53
N ILE A 387 -0.18 9.99 -1.38
CA ILE A 387 -1.23 10.63 -0.57
C ILE A 387 -0.75 10.75 0.88
N PHE A 388 -0.25 9.67 1.49
CA PHE A 388 0.24 9.71 2.87
C PHE A 388 1.39 10.71 3.04
N ALA A 389 2.32 10.77 2.09
CA ALA A 389 3.42 11.73 2.11
C ALA A 389 2.95 13.20 2.02
N ARG A 390 1.91 13.50 1.23
CA ARG A 390 1.30 14.83 1.17
C ARG A 390 0.66 15.26 2.49
N HIS A 391 0.14 14.30 3.25
CA HIS A 391 -0.49 14.51 4.56
C HIS A 391 0.41 14.15 5.75
N ALA A 392 1.74 14.12 5.56
CA ALA A 392 2.70 13.68 6.58
C ALA A 392 2.71 14.53 7.86
N ASP A 393 2.08 15.69 7.86
CA ASP A 393 1.86 16.51 9.05
C ASP A 393 0.84 15.89 10.02
N ARG A 394 -0.11 15.08 9.54
CA ARG A 394 -1.12 14.38 10.33
C ARG A 394 -1.00 12.86 10.22
N VAL A 395 -0.75 12.31 9.01
CA VAL A 395 -0.58 10.88 8.78
C VAL A 395 0.86 10.49 9.08
N ARG A 396 1.10 9.77 10.17
CA ARG A 396 2.45 9.42 10.62
C ARG A 396 2.73 7.92 10.69
N MET A 397 1.73 7.09 10.36
CA MET A 397 1.89 5.64 10.25
C MET A 397 0.87 5.08 9.27
N ALA A 398 1.27 4.04 8.54
CA ALA A 398 0.40 3.25 7.70
C ALA A 398 0.93 1.80 7.65
N ASN A 399 0.02 0.81 7.66
CA ASN A 399 0.40 -0.60 7.58
C ASN A 399 -0.38 -1.26 6.45
N ILE A 400 0.34 -1.69 5.41
CA ILE A 400 -0.31 -2.34 4.27
C ILE A 400 -0.83 -3.72 4.66
N ALA A 401 -2.01 -4.05 4.20
CA ALA A 401 -2.65 -5.33 4.42
C ALA A 401 -2.52 -6.25 3.18
N GLN A 402 -1.71 -7.34 3.26
CA GLN A 402 -0.90 -7.70 4.39
C GLN A 402 0.54 -7.99 3.93
N MET A 403 1.40 -8.39 4.84
CA MET A 403 2.82 -8.57 4.56
C MET A 403 3.09 -9.76 3.61
N ILE A 404 2.45 -10.92 3.83
CA ILE A 404 2.73 -12.18 3.11
C ILE A 404 1.42 -12.91 2.80
N ASN A 405 1.28 -13.43 1.57
CA ASN A 405 0.26 -14.36 1.08
C ASN A 405 -1.22 -13.90 1.16
N VAL A 406 -1.51 -12.80 1.81
CA VAL A 406 -2.87 -12.35 2.13
C VAL A 406 -3.11 -10.99 1.52
N LEU A 407 -4.27 -10.78 0.89
CA LEU A 407 -4.66 -9.49 0.31
C LEU A 407 -3.55 -8.89 -0.56
N GLN A 408 -3.22 -7.60 -0.39
CA GLN A 408 -2.15 -6.95 -1.17
C GLN A 408 -0.77 -7.23 -0.57
N ALA A 409 -0.34 -8.51 -0.66
CA ALA A 409 0.91 -8.95 -0.06
C ALA A 409 2.16 -8.43 -0.77
N MET A 410 3.22 -8.17 0.01
CA MET A 410 4.56 -7.89 -0.50
C MET A 410 5.20 -9.13 -1.11
N ILE A 411 4.98 -10.28 -0.49
CA ILE A 411 5.67 -11.54 -0.74
C ILE A 411 4.64 -12.65 -0.85
N LEU A 412 4.82 -13.55 -1.80
CA LEU A 412 4.08 -14.81 -1.87
C LEU A 412 5.05 -15.95 -1.63
N THR A 413 4.61 -16.94 -0.86
CA THR A 413 5.37 -18.16 -0.56
C THR A 413 4.57 -19.41 -0.90
N ASN A 414 5.26 -20.46 -1.33
CA ASN A 414 4.69 -21.77 -1.52
C ASN A 414 5.79 -22.81 -1.28
N LYS A 415 5.71 -23.55 -0.18
CA LYS A 415 6.77 -24.46 0.27
C LYS A 415 8.12 -23.72 0.33
N GLU A 416 9.14 -24.22 -0.37
CA GLU A 416 10.48 -23.59 -0.44
C GLU A 416 10.56 -22.37 -1.37
N LYS A 417 9.54 -22.13 -2.21
CA LYS A 417 9.53 -21.02 -3.17
C LYS A 417 9.07 -19.72 -2.53
N MET A 418 9.66 -18.62 -2.99
CA MET A 418 9.24 -17.25 -2.67
C MET A 418 9.23 -16.41 -3.94
N VAL A 419 8.27 -15.49 -4.06
CA VAL A 419 8.21 -14.50 -5.13
C VAL A 419 7.88 -13.12 -4.56
N LEU A 420 8.55 -12.09 -5.07
CA LEU A 420 8.30 -10.69 -4.75
C LEU A 420 7.22 -10.14 -5.68
N THR A 421 6.19 -9.51 -5.12
CA THR A 421 5.10 -8.95 -5.90
C THR A 421 5.47 -7.58 -6.50
N PRO A 422 4.74 -7.07 -7.50
CA PRO A 422 4.92 -5.70 -7.97
C PRO A 422 4.79 -4.65 -6.87
N THR A 423 3.93 -4.86 -5.86
CA THR A 423 3.79 -4.01 -4.67
C THR A 423 5.09 -3.95 -3.86
N TYR A 424 5.79 -5.07 -3.67
CA TYR A 424 7.10 -5.09 -3.01
C TYR A 424 8.09 -4.13 -3.67
N TYR A 425 8.14 -4.14 -5.00
CA TYR A 425 9.09 -3.28 -5.73
C TYR A 425 8.77 -1.80 -5.56
N VAL A 426 7.50 -1.41 -5.44
CA VAL A 426 7.15 -0.02 -5.09
C VAL A 426 7.72 0.35 -3.73
N PHE A 427 7.47 -0.45 -2.69
CA PHE A 427 8.04 -0.20 -1.37
C PHE A 427 9.57 -0.14 -1.40
N LYS A 428 10.22 -1.00 -2.20
CA LYS A 428 11.68 -0.99 -2.37
C LYS A 428 12.18 0.31 -3.01
N MET A 429 11.52 0.79 -4.05
CA MET A 429 11.85 2.05 -4.72
C MET A 429 11.61 3.26 -3.81
N TYR A 430 10.63 3.17 -2.89
CA TYR A 430 10.27 4.23 -1.95
C TYR A 430 11.10 4.23 -0.64
N VAL A 431 12.00 3.29 -0.43
CA VAL A 431 12.90 3.28 0.75
C VAL A 431 13.56 4.64 1.02
N PRO A 432 14.01 5.42 0.02
CA PRO A 432 14.62 6.74 0.24
C PRO A 432 13.68 7.81 0.82
N PHE A 433 12.37 7.61 0.72
CA PHE A 433 11.39 8.55 1.28
C PHE A 433 11.19 8.36 2.80
N GLN A 434 11.65 7.25 3.36
CA GLN A 434 11.61 7.02 4.80
C GLN A 434 12.46 8.07 5.53
N ASP A 435 11.83 8.84 6.41
CA ASP A 435 12.42 9.95 7.18
C ASP A 435 12.86 11.16 6.34
N ALA A 436 12.56 11.20 5.06
CA ALA A 436 12.81 12.35 4.21
C ALA A 436 11.84 13.50 4.51
N THR A 437 12.23 14.72 4.18
CA THR A 437 11.36 15.89 4.29
C THR A 437 10.58 16.08 3.00
N PHE A 438 9.27 16.08 3.08
CA PHE A 438 8.38 16.32 1.94
C PHE A 438 8.60 17.70 1.34
N ILE A 439 8.55 17.81 0.03
CA ILE A 439 8.58 19.09 -0.70
C ILE A 439 7.33 19.16 -1.58
N PRO A 440 6.46 20.17 -1.42
CA PRO A 440 5.29 20.36 -2.28
C PRO A 440 5.70 20.52 -3.74
N VAL A 441 4.96 19.85 -4.64
CA VAL A 441 5.13 19.96 -6.09
C VAL A 441 3.93 20.64 -6.70
N THR A 442 4.17 21.43 -7.76
CA THR A 442 3.10 22.11 -8.51
C THR A 442 3.17 21.71 -9.97
N PHE A 443 2.08 21.19 -10.51
CA PHE A 443 1.98 20.79 -11.91
C PHE A 443 0.52 20.61 -12.35
N ASP A 444 0.29 20.64 -13.66
CA ASP A 444 -0.95 20.17 -14.26
C ASP A 444 -0.78 18.68 -14.56
N ALA A 445 -1.54 17.85 -13.85
CA ALA A 445 -1.49 16.40 -13.97
C ALA A 445 -1.94 15.87 -15.34
N GLY A 446 -2.65 16.69 -16.13
CA GLY A 446 -3.41 16.20 -17.28
C GLY A 446 -4.51 15.22 -16.88
N THR A 447 -5.16 14.62 -17.86
CA THR A 447 -6.26 13.67 -17.61
C THR A 447 -6.03 12.34 -18.33
N TYR A 448 -6.40 11.25 -17.66
CA TYR A 448 -6.61 9.93 -18.22
C TYR A 448 -8.10 9.63 -18.17
N THR A 449 -8.70 9.25 -19.31
CA THR A 449 -10.13 8.93 -19.39
C THR A 449 -10.33 7.54 -19.98
N HIS A 450 -11.12 6.72 -19.30
CA HIS A 450 -11.58 5.43 -19.78
C HIS A 450 -13.09 5.29 -19.53
N GLY A 451 -13.89 5.23 -20.59
CA GLY A 451 -15.35 5.31 -20.49
C GLY A 451 -15.79 6.61 -19.79
N GLU A 452 -16.55 6.48 -18.72
CA GLU A 452 -17.02 7.60 -17.89
C GLU A 452 -16.04 8.01 -16.78
N ILE A 453 -14.94 7.29 -16.61
CA ILE A 453 -13.97 7.52 -15.56
C ILE A 453 -12.91 8.49 -16.07
N THR A 454 -12.74 9.60 -15.35
CA THR A 454 -11.65 10.57 -15.59
C THR A 454 -10.81 10.68 -14.32
N LEU A 455 -9.49 10.46 -14.46
CA LEU A 455 -8.50 10.51 -13.39
C LEU A 455 -7.39 11.49 -13.76
N PRO A 456 -6.62 12.01 -12.78
CA PRO A 456 -5.35 12.65 -13.08
C PRO A 456 -4.45 11.67 -13.83
N ARG A 457 -3.78 12.12 -14.89
CA ARG A 457 -2.89 11.27 -15.69
C ARG A 457 -1.60 10.94 -14.94
N VAL A 458 -1.06 11.93 -14.22
CA VAL A 458 0.19 11.80 -13.47
C VAL A 458 -0.05 12.19 -12.02
N ASP A 459 0.51 11.41 -11.09
CA ASP A 459 0.69 11.82 -9.71
C ASP A 459 2.19 11.92 -9.40
N ALA A 460 2.57 12.84 -8.50
CA ALA A 460 3.97 13.07 -8.18
C ALA A 460 4.17 13.60 -6.75
N ILE A 461 5.30 13.21 -6.17
CA ILE A 461 5.84 13.80 -4.93
C ILE A 461 7.34 14.07 -5.05
N ALA A 462 7.82 14.98 -4.21
CA ALA A 462 9.23 15.25 -4.02
C ALA A 462 9.58 15.20 -2.53
N ALA A 463 10.80 14.76 -2.21
CA ALA A 463 11.31 14.79 -0.86
C ALA A 463 12.84 14.95 -0.84
N LYS A 464 13.36 15.48 0.26
CA LYS A 464 14.79 15.64 0.51
C LYS A 464 15.19 14.76 1.68
N ASP A 465 16.15 13.87 1.46
CA ASP A 465 16.66 13.00 2.53
C ASP A 465 17.62 13.76 3.48
N SER A 466 18.04 13.10 4.55
CA SER A 466 18.94 13.66 5.56
C SER A 466 20.35 14.00 5.02
N ALA A 467 20.75 13.42 3.89
CA ALA A 467 21.99 13.73 3.21
C ALA A 467 21.86 14.93 2.23
N GLY A 468 20.64 15.46 2.07
CA GLY A 468 20.37 16.58 1.18
C GLY A 468 20.06 16.18 -0.26
N LYS A 469 20.01 14.89 -0.57
CA LYS A 469 19.67 14.35 -1.89
C LYS A 469 18.17 14.51 -2.15
N LEU A 470 17.83 14.97 -3.35
CA LEU A 470 16.45 15.14 -3.78
C LEU A 470 15.93 13.86 -4.42
N TRP A 471 14.77 13.42 -4.00
CA TRP A 471 14.05 12.27 -4.53
C TRP A 471 12.72 12.70 -5.11
N LEU A 472 12.40 12.16 -6.29
CA LEU A 472 11.15 12.41 -7.00
C LEU A 472 10.49 11.08 -7.27
N ALA A 473 9.21 10.96 -6.96
CA ALA A 473 8.40 9.80 -7.36
C ALA A 473 7.28 10.26 -8.29
N PHE A 474 7.08 9.51 -9.36
CA PHE A 474 6.05 9.75 -10.37
C PHE A 474 5.23 8.49 -10.59
N THR A 475 3.93 8.65 -10.74
CA THR A 475 3.01 7.59 -11.13
C THR A 475 2.28 8.02 -12.41
N ASN A 476 2.54 7.35 -13.53
CA ASN A 476 1.74 7.51 -14.73
C ASN A 476 0.54 6.55 -14.67
N ILE A 477 -0.64 7.10 -14.45
CA ILE A 477 -1.90 6.34 -14.31
C ILE A 477 -2.44 5.88 -15.67
N ASP A 478 -2.10 6.57 -16.76
CA ASP A 478 -2.58 6.24 -18.10
C ASP A 478 -2.13 4.83 -18.51
N ALA A 479 -3.08 3.96 -18.77
CA ALA A 479 -2.83 2.57 -19.12
C ALA A 479 -2.12 2.39 -20.47
N ASN A 480 -2.22 3.38 -21.38
CA ASN A 480 -1.86 3.24 -22.79
C ASN A 480 -0.82 4.24 -23.26
N GLN A 481 -0.75 5.43 -22.64
CA GLN A 481 0.08 6.53 -23.15
C GLN A 481 1.24 6.86 -22.21
N ALA A 482 2.41 6.99 -22.78
CA ALA A 482 3.56 7.56 -22.11
C ALA A 482 3.43 9.08 -21.98
N VAL A 483 4.10 9.65 -20.98
CA VAL A 483 4.08 11.10 -20.70
C VAL A 483 5.50 11.64 -20.65
N GLU A 484 5.76 12.71 -21.37
CA GLU A 484 7.00 13.47 -21.24
C GLU A 484 6.93 14.38 -20.01
N ILE A 485 7.88 14.25 -19.09
CA ILE A 485 7.99 15.08 -17.89
C ILE A 485 9.17 16.04 -18.04
N GLU A 486 8.93 17.29 -17.66
CA GLU A 486 9.98 18.29 -17.45
C GLU A 486 9.88 18.84 -16.02
N VAL A 487 10.93 18.66 -15.24
CA VAL A 487 10.99 19.14 -13.85
C VAL A 487 11.89 20.36 -13.78
N GLY A 488 11.32 21.51 -13.38
CA GLY A 488 12.06 22.69 -12.98
C GLY A 488 12.41 22.64 -11.50
N LEU A 489 13.67 22.82 -11.14
CA LEU A 489 14.14 22.85 -9.76
C LEU A 489 14.55 24.26 -9.37
N VAL A 490 13.89 24.80 -8.33
CA VAL A 490 14.26 26.11 -7.75
C VAL A 490 15.11 25.84 -6.50
N GLY A 491 16.26 26.53 -6.41
CA GLY A 491 17.19 26.40 -5.28
C GLY A 491 17.99 25.09 -5.27
N PHE A 492 18.08 24.39 -6.43
CA PHE A 492 18.83 23.15 -6.56
C PHE A 492 19.53 23.05 -7.91
N SER A 493 20.84 22.82 -7.92
CA SER A 493 21.64 22.65 -9.15
C SER A 493 21.76 21.17 -9.47
N ILE A 494 21.37 20.78 -10.68
CA ILE A 494 21.41 19.38 -11.10
C ILE A 494 22.79 19.04 -11.62
N LYS A 495 23.50 18.11 -10.94
CA LYS A 495 24.73 17.51 -11.43
C LYS A 495 24.44 16.19 -12.17
N SER A 496 23.67 15.33 -11.56
CA SER A 496 23.25 14.05 -12.14
C SER A 496 21.85 13.67 -11.69
N ALA A 497 21.21 12.80 -12.47
CA ALA A 497 19.94 12.18 -12.09
C ALA A 497 19.93 10.73 -12.57
N SER A 498 19.49 9.83 -11.72
CA SER A 498 19.36 8.40 -12.02
C SER A 498 18.12 7.83 -11.30
N GLY A 499 17.56 6.77 -11.81
CA GLY A 499 16.41 6.14 -11.18
C GLY A 499 15.93 4.89 -11.87
N GLU A 500 14.82 4.39 -11.38
CA GLU A 500 14.19 3.16 -11.85
C GLU A 500 12.72 3.39 -12.15
N THR A 501 12.19 2.62 -13.08
CA THR A 501 10.77 2.58 -13.42
C THR A 501 10.26 1.14 -13.34
N LEU A 502 9.05 0.99 -12.78
CA LEU A 502 8.30 -0.26 -12.73
C LEU A 502 7.10 -0.13 -13.66
N THR A 503 7.03 -0.99 -14.67
CA THR A 503 5.91 -1.09 -15.62
C THR A 503 5.92 -2.47 -16.27
N ALA A 504 4.84 -2.82 -16.97
CA ALA A 504 4.73 -4.06 -17.75
C ALA A 504 3.84 -3.86 -18.98
N SER A 505 3.73 -4.89 -19.82
CA SER A 505 2.93 -4.85 -21.04
C SER A 505 1.43 -4.69 -20.77
N LYS A 506 0.91 -5.31 -19.71
CA LYS A 506 -0.51 -5.30 -19.34
C LYS A 506 -0.72 -4.76 -17.92
N VAL A 507 -1.90 -4.22 -17.65
CA VAL A 507 -2.32 -3.74 -16.32
C VAL A 507 -2.44 -4.88 -15.29
N ASP A 508 -2.73 -6.10 -15.74
CA ASP A 508 -2.87 -7.32 -14.94
C ASP A 508 -1.59 -8.17 -14.87
N SER A 509 -0.45 -7.68 -15.37
CA SER A 509 0.83 -8.39 -15.30
C SER A 509 1.22 -8.68 -13.86
N VAL A 510 1.66 -9.90 -13.59
CA VAL A 510 2.01 -10.42 -12.24
C VAL A 510 3.38 -11.09 -12.25
N ASN A 511 3.96 -11.23 -11.07
CA ASN A 511 5.09 -12.14 -10.84
C ASN A 511 4.55 -13.48 -10.32
N THR A 512 5.04 -14.58 -10.86
CA THR A 512 4.70 -15.94 -10.43
C THR A 512 5.94 -16.68 -9.95
N PHE A 513 5.75 -17.87 -9.37
CA PHE A 513 6.88 -18.72 -8.97
C PHE A 513 7.71 -19.23 -10.16
N GLU A 514 7.12 -19.26 -11.35
CA GLU A 514 7.76 -19.65 -12.61
C GLU A 514 8.42 -18.44 -13.30
N GLU A 515 7.82 -17.26 -13.19
CA GLU A 515 8.31 -15.99 -13.77
C GLU A 515 8.42 -14.91 -12.69
N PRO A 516 9.41 -15.01 -11.78
CA PRO A 516 9.46 -14.17 -10.57
C PRO A 516 9.85 -12.71 -10.83
N ALA A 517 10.29 -12.37 -12.03
CA ALA A 517 10.74 -11.03 -12.40
C ALA A 517 10.04 -10.48 -13.67
N ALA A 518 8.85 -10.98 -14.01
CA ALA A 518 8.06 -10.49 -15.15
C ALA A 518 7.70 -8.99 -14.99
N VAL A 519 7.50 -8.56 -13.75
CA VAL A 519 7.30 -7.15 -13.38
C VAL A 519 8.39 -6.78 -12.36
N ALA A 520 9.45 -6.14 -12.82
CA ALA A 520 10.58 -5.73 -11.99
C ALA A 520 11.07 -4.32 -12.39
N PRO A 521 11.68 -3.56 -11.46
CA PRO A 521 12.25 -2.25 -11.75
C PRO A 521 13.36 -2.34 -12.80
N ARG A 522 13.39 -1.34 -13.68
CA ARG A 522 14.47 -1.18 -14.68
C ARG A 522 14.96 0.27 -14.71
N PRO A 523 16.22 0.52 -15.09
CA PRO A 523 16.72 1.88 -15.19
C PRO A 523 15.88 2.75 -16.12
N VAL A 524 15.68 4.03 -15.73
CA VAL A 524 15.02 5.04 -16.55
C VAL A 524 16.04 6.02 -17.09
N SER A 525 15.88 6.42 -18.37
CA SER A 525 16.72 7.43 -18.98
C SER A 525 16.27 8.84 -18.58
N THR A 526 17.22 9.63 -18.07
CA THR A 526 17.01 11.03 -17.68
C THR A 526 17.94 11.96 -18.47
N LYS A 527 17.52 13.19 -18.71
CA LYS A 527 18.33 14.24 -19.32
C LYS A 527 18.31 15.47 -18.43
N ALA A 528 19.46 15.93 -17.99
CA ALA A 528 19.63 17.18 -17.27
C ALA A 528 20.21 18.24 -18.21
N ALA A 529 19.51 19.34 -18.43
CA ALA A 529 19.96 20.45 -19.27
C ALA A 529 19.30 21.77 -18.83
N GLY A 530 20.07 22.86 -18.77
CA GLY A 530 19.54 24.20 -18.48
C GLY A 530 18.83 24.31 -17.13
N GLY A 531 19.26 23.57 -16.11
CA GLY A 531 18.63 23.56 -14.78
C GLY A 531 17.30 22.80 -14.72
N LYS A 532 16.97 22.04 -15.76
CA LYS A 532 15.78 21.21 -15.85
C LYS A 532 16.14 19.74 -15.99
N LEU A 533 15.27 18.87 -15.45
CA LEU A 533 15.33 17.42 -15.63
C LEU A 533 14.20 17.00 -16.55
N SER A 534 14.51 16.22 -17.58
CA SER A 534 13.51 15.66 -18.50
C SER A 534 13.59 14.16 -18.54
N MET A 535 12.43 13.50 -18.64
CA MET A 535 12.30 12.05 -18.77
C MET A 535 10.96 11.68 -19.40
N LYS A 536 10.86 10.43 -19.84
CA LYS A 536 9.61 9.82 -20.31
C LYS A 536 9.11 8.83 -19.26
N LEU A 537 7.90 8.99 -18.80
CA LEU A 537 7.19 8.00 -17.99
C LEU A 537 6.47 7.03 -18.92
N GLU A 538 6.75 5.76 -18.77
CA GLU A 538 6.03 4.72 -19.52
C GLU A 538 4.56 4.64 -19.07
N PRO A 539 3.65 4.08 -19.88
CA PRO A 539 2.26 3.88 -19.45
C PRO A 539 2.17 3.00 -18.21
N LYS A 540 1.17 3.21 -17.35
CA LYS A 540 0.94 2.40 -16.13
C LYS A 540 2.23 2.13 -15.35
N SER A 541 2.95 3.19 -15.00
CA SER A 541 4.29 3.07 -14.41
C SER A 541 4.43 3.80 -13.08
N VAL A 542 5.31 3.28 -12.25
CA VAL A 542 5.85 3.95 -11.07
C VAL A 542 7.33 4.21 -11.31
N THR A 543 7.77 5.45 -11.18
CA THR A 543 9.15 5.87 -11.45
C THR A 543 9.70 6.66 -10.28
N VAL A 544 10.87 6.28 -9.77
CA VAL A 544 11.57 7.00 -8.70
C VAL A 544 12.94 7.45 -9.18
N ILE A 545 13.22 8.74 -8.98
CA ILE A 545 14.45 9.40 -9.45
C ILE A 545 15.18 10.00 -8.26
N ALA A 546 16.48 9.74 -8.19
CA ALA A 546 17.44 10.45 -7.36
C ALA A 546 18.05 11.59 -8.16
N VAL A 547 18.08 12.79 -7.62
CA VAL A 547 18.76 13.96 -8.22
C VAL A 547 19.86 14.42 -7.28
N GLU A 548 21.08 14.50 -7.80
CA GLU A 548 22.28 14.92 -7.09
C GLU A 548 22.68 16.35 -7.47
N GLN A 549 23.14 17.08 -6.46
CA GLN A 549 23.64 18.45 -6.60
C GLN A 549 25.11 18.49 -6.88
#